data_7f668d0953e9d02ea425019eb70f0828
#
_entry.id   7f668d0953e9d02ea425019eb70f0828
#
_cell.length_a   1.000
_cell.length_b   1.000
_cell.length_c   1.000
_cell.angle_alpha   90.00
_cell.angle_beta   90.00
_cell.angle_gamma   90.00
#
_symmetry.space_group_name_H-M   'P 1'
#
loop_
_entity.id
_entity.type
_entity.pdbx_description
1 polymer ?
#
loop_
_entity_poly.entity_id
_entity_poly.type
_entity_poly.pdbx_seq_one_letter_code
_entity_poly.pdbx_strand_id
1 'polypeptide(L)'
;MIQRICHLLLLTVILGFLFPDSVIAQSGDTGASKTPSGNILLVQAVMCEDMLELVPRNPTTVFSIERRKAICFTSFDPVTEKTIIYHQWFHRDQNSAKMKLTLNPPRWSAYSSIQLRAEDIGPWRVEITDAQGHILDILRFSITE
;
A
#
# COMPACT_ATOMS: atom_id res chain seq x y z
N MET A 1 -21.41 -42.10 77.20
CA MET A 1 -20.41 -43.07 76.72
C MET A 1 -19.84 -42.46 75.43
N ILE A 2 -18.74 -41.78 75.54
CA ILE A 2 -17.41 -42.30 75.21
C ILE A 2 -17.42 -42.85 73.81
N GLN A 3 -16.77 -42.24 72.83
CA GLN A 3 -15.33 -42.11 72.52
C GLN A 3 -15.21 -41.29 71.26
N ARG A 4 -14.52 -40.16 71.18
CA ARG A 4 -13.11 -39.99 70.89
C ARG A 4 -12.60 -40.84 69.74
N ILE A 5 -12.10 -40.15 68.71
CA ILE A 5 -10.78 -40.30 68.05
C ILE A 5 -10.87 -39.47 66.77
N CYS A 6 -10.27 -38.34 66.66
CA CYS A 6 -8.85 -38.09 66.42
C CYS A 6 -8.38 -38.36 65.01
N HIS A 7 -7.99 -37.29 64.38
CA HIS A 7 -6.93 -37.16 63.37
C HIS A 7 -7.29 -37.55 61.94
N LEU A 8 -6.93 -36.81 61.00
CA LEU A 8 -5.58 -36.28 60.67
C LEU A 8 -5.70 -35.15 59.66
N LEU A 9 -5.07 -34.06 59.99
CA LEU A 9 -4.72 -32.96 59.07
C LEU A 9 -3.87 -33.52 57.93
N LEU A 10 -4.34 -33.44 56.68
CA LEU A 10 -3.49 -33.53 55.52
C LEU A 10 -3.53 -32.20 54.80
N LEU A 11 -2.53 -31.41 55.13
CA LEU A 11 -2.23 -30.12 54.53
C LEU A 11 -1.62 -30.40 53.16
N THR A 12 -2.43 -30.42 52.10
CA THR A 12 -1.89 -30.40 50.72
C THR A 12 -1.69 -28.96 50.30
N VAL A 13 -0.45 -28.51 50.41
CA VAL A 13 0.03 -27.27 49.79
C VAL A 13 -0.03 -27.44 48.28
N ILE A 14 -1.04 -26.90 47.64
CA ILE A 14 -1.08 -26.76 46.19
C ILE A 14 -0.22 -25.53 45.87
N LEU A 15 1.02 -25.77 45.46
CA LEU A 15 1.93 -24.78 44.92
C LEU A 15 1.38 -24.38 43.54
N GLY A 16 0.58 -23.30 43.50
CA GLY A 16 0.13 -22.73 42.26
C GLY A 16 1.29 -22.12 41.47
N PHE A 17 1.66 -22.76 40.38
CA PHE A 17 2.57 -22.20 39.39
C PHE A 17 1.77 -21.07 38.67
N LEU A 18 2.06 -19.83 39.07
CA LEU A 18 1.72 -18.65 38.31
C LEU A 18 2.65 -18.62 37.08
N PHE A 19 2.14 -19.07 35.94
CA PHE A 19 2.77 -18.77 34.65
C PHE A 19 2.41 -17.32 34.31
N PRO A 20 3.37 -16.42 34.13
CA PRO A 20 3.07 -15.14 33.52
C PRO A 20 2.76 -15.38 32.04
N ASP A 21 1.52 -15.16 31.64
CA ASP A 21 1.14 -15.03 30.23
C ASP A 21 1.92 -13.87 29.63
N SER A 22 3.01 -14.21 28.93
CA SER A 22 3.71 -13.27 28.07
C SER A 22 2.80 -13.00 26.87
N VAL A 23 2.01 -11.94 26.95
CA VAL A 23 1.34 -11.36 25.77
C VAL A 23 2.43 -10.83 24.86
N ILE A 24 2.82 -11.62 23.87
CA ILE A 24 3.59 -11.14 22.74
C ILE A 24 2.65 -10.25 21.94
N ALA A 25 2.79 -8.94 22.12
CA ALA A 25 2.22 -7.97 21.21
C ALA A 25 2.89 -8.18 19.85
N GLN A 26 2.25 -8.95 18.97
CA GLN A 26 2.58 -8.94 17.56
C GLN A 26 2.20 -7.56 17.04
N SER A 27 3.20 -6.70 16.88
CA SER A 27 3.11 -5.53 16.03
C SER A 27 2.78 -6.04 14.63
N GLY A 28 1.49 -6.00 14.29
CA GLY A 28 1.03 -6.26 12.93
C GLY A 28 1.59 -5.16 12.04
N ASP A 29 2.77 -5.38 11.51
CA ASP A 29 3.22 -4.68 10.31
C ASP A 29 2.31 -5.16 9.18
N THR A 30 1.24 -4.40 8.92
CA THR A 30 0.40 -4.56 7.75
C THR A 30 1.17 -4.04 6.54
N GLY A 31 2.29 -4.69 6.25
CA GLY A 31 2.88 -4.64 4.94
C GLY A 31 1.84 -5.16 3.97
N ALA A 32 1.29 -4.27 3.14
CA ALA A 32 0.43 -4.64 2.04
C ALA A 32 1.16 -5.72 1.24
N SER A 33 0.67 -6.96 1.35
CA SER A 33 1.21 -8.09 0.63
C SER A 33 1.11 -7.79 -0.86
N LYS A 34 2.24 -7.44 -1.48
CA LYS A 34 2.38 -7.39 -2.93
C LYS A 34 2.28 -8.82 -3.45
N THR A 35 1.06 -9.30 -3.65
CA THR A 35 0.84 -10.54 -4.42
C THR A 35 0.94 -10.15 -5.88
N PRO A 36 2.01 -10.51 -6.61
CA PRO A 36 2.09 -10.24 -8.03
C PRO A 36 0.94 -10.98 -8.72
N SER A 37 0.10 -10.29 -9.47
CA SER A 37 -0.71 -10.94 -10.49
C SER A 37 0.27 -11.65 -11.42
N GLY A 38 0.19 -12.98 -11.54
CA GLY A 38 1.23 -13.79 -12.16
C GLY A 38 1.65 -13.43 -13.59
N ASN A 39 1.01 -12.42 -14.20
CA ASN A 39 1.19 -12.02 -15.58
C ASN A 39 1.94 -10.69 -15.76
N ILE A 40 2.14 -9.91 -14.70
CA ILE A 40 2.85 -8.62 -14.73
C ILE A 40 3.66 -8.42 -13.46
N LEU A 41 4.84 -7.79 -13.61
CA LEU A 41 5.65 -7.35 -12.48
C LEU A 41 5.88 -5.84 -12.62
N LEU A 42 5.42 -5.07 -11.62
CA LEU A 42 5.72 -3.65 -11.53
C LEU A 42 7.17 -3.48 -11.08
N VAL A 43 8.01 -2.91 -11.95
CA VAL A 43 9.45 -2.70 -11.68
C VAL A 43 9.76 -1.26 -11.30
N GLN A 44 8.91 -0.31 -11.71
CA GLN A 44 9.05 1.09 -11.33
C GLN A 44 7.69 1.76 -11.24
N ALA A 45 7.51 2.56 -10.20
CA ALA A 45 6.41 3.50 -10.06
C ALA A 45 6.96 4.80 -9.47
N VAL A 46 6.67 5.93 -10.10
CA VAL A 46 7.19 7.23 -9.66
C VAL A 46 6.29 8.37 -10.07
N MET A 47 6.19 9.39 -9.19
CA MET A 47 5.61 10.69 -9.52
C MET A 47 6.69 11.59 -10.10
N CYS A 48 6.40 12.32 -11.18
CA CYS A 48 7.36 13.22 -11.82
C CYS A 48 6.67 14.45 -12.42
N GLU A 49 7.46 15.49 -12.69
CA GLU A 49 6.97 16.74 -13.27
C GLU A 49 6.87 16.69 -14.79
N ASP A 50 7.73 15.88 -15.44
CA ASP A 50 7.80 15.82 -16.90
C ASP A 50 8.23 14.44 -17.41
N MET A 51 8.04 14.23 -18.71
CA MET A 51 8.43 13.01 -19.43
C MET A 51 9.21 13.37 -20.68
N LEU A 52 10.30 12.65 -20.92
CA LEU A 52 11.05 12.70 -22.17
C LEU A 52 11.25 11.28 -22.69
N GLU A 53 10.68 10.96 -23.85
CA GLU A 53 10.81 9.64 -24.50
C GLU A 53 10.48 8.47 -23.53
N LEU A 54 9.38 8.58 -22.80
CA LEU A 54 8.97 7.63 -21.75
C LEU A 54 9.96 7.49 -20.56
N VAL A 55 10.84 8.47 -20.39
CA VAL A 55 11.72 8.54 -19.22
C VAL A 55 11.20 9.64 -18.29
N PRO A 56 10.86 9.31 -17.03
CA PRO A 56 10.40 10.31 -16.06
C PRO A 56 11.52 11.32 -15.75
N ARG A 57 11.15 12.60 -15.75
CA ARG A 57 12.02 13.72 -15.43
C ARG A 57 11.55 14.41 -14.15
N ASN A 58 12.52 14.88 -13.37
CA ASN A 58 12.27 15.53 -12.09
C ASN A 58 11.32 14.70 -11.20
N PRO A 59 11.70 13.50 -10.78
CA PRO A 59 10.93 12.74 -9.81
C PRO A 59 10.75 13.54 -8.52
N THR A 60 9.52 13.64 -8.05
CA THR A 60 9.19 14.41 -6.84
C THR A 60 7.96 13.88 -6.15
N THR A 61 7.84 14.16 -4.86
CA THR A 61 6.64 13.93 -4.05
C THR A 61 5.94 15.23 -3.63
N VAL A 62 6.48 16.38 -4.07
CA VAL A 62 5.88 17.71 -3.83
C VAL A 62 5.82 18.47 -5.16
N PHE A 63 4.61 18.85 -5.55
CA PHE A 63 4.36 19.58 -6.79
C PHE A 63 3.87 20.99 -6.48
N SER A 64 4.41 21.99 -7.19
CA SER A 64 3.81 23.32 -7.22
C SER A 64 2.72 23.39 -8.29
N ILE A 65 1.61 24.10 -8.00
CA ILE A 65 0.56 24.38 -9.00
C ILE A 65 1.10 25.12 -10.23
N GLU A 66 2.22 25.84 -10.10
CA GLU A 66 2.87 26.51 -11.22
C GLU A 66 3.33 25.56 -12.31
N ARG A 67 3.63 24.30 -11.95
CA ARG A 67 3.99 23.22 -12.91
C ARG A 67 2.80 22.77 -13.76
N ARG A 68 1.58 23.09 -13.33
CA ARG A 68 0.31 22.83 -14.02
C ARG A 68 -0.02 21.34 -14.25
N LYS A 69 0.88 20.42 -13.96
CA LYS A 69 0.64 18.97 -14.12
C LYS A 69 1.43 18.17 -13.10
N ALA A 70 0.88 17.01 -12.73
CA ALA A 70 1.59 15.94 -12.06
C ALA A 70 1.41 14.66 -12.88
N ILE A 71 2.49 13.87 -12.99
CA ILE A 71 2.53 12.66 -13.81
C ILE A 71 2.84 11.47 -12.91
N CYS A 72 2.05 10.40 -13.05
CA CYS A 72 2.33 9.08 -12.50
C CYS A 72 2.87 8.21 -13.62
N PHE A 73 4.11 7.77 -13.51
CA PHE A 73 4.76 6.85 -14.42
C PHE A 73 4.88 5.47 -13.79
N THR A 74 4.66 4.43 -14.60
CA THR A 74 4.83 3.02 -14.22
C THR A 74 5.54 2.25 -15.33
N SER A 75 6.37 1.28 -14.94
CA SER A 75 7.04 0.36 -15.86
C SER A 75 6.89 -1.07 -15.37
N PHE A 76 6.63 -1.99 -16.29
CA PHE A 76 6.35 -3.40 -16.03
C PHE A 76 7.28 -4.29 -16.86
N ASP A 77 7.89 -5.27 -16.20
CA ASP A 77 8.76 -6.27 -16.83
C ASP A 77 8.86 -7.52 -15.91
N PRO A 78 8.36 -8.70 -16.33
CA PRO A 78 7.69 -8.98 -17.59
C PRO A 78 6.23 -8.52 -17.64
N VAL A 79 5.72 -8.39 -18.86
CA VAL A 79 4.30 -8.41 -19.20
C VAL A 79 4.10 -9.64 -20.07
N THR A 80 3.45 -10.68 -19.57
CA THR A 80 3.35 -11.97 -20.28
C THR A 80 2.24 -12.00 -21.31
N GLU A 81 1.19 -11.21 -21.11
CA GLU A 81 0.07 -11.07 -22.02
C GLU A 81 -0.49 -9.64 -22.00
N LYS A 82 -1.26 -9.28 -23.03
CA LYS A 82 -1.95 -7.98 -23.07
C LYS A 82 -2.93 -7.90 -21.92
N THR A 83 -2.76 -6.88 -21.07
CA THR A 83 -3.58 -6.69 -19.88
C THR A 83 -3.87 -5.21 -19.62
N ILE A 84 -4.58 -4.94 -18.53
CA ILE A 84 -5.01 -3.60 -18.15
C ILE A 84 -4.58 -3.34 -16.73
N ILE A 85 -4.15 -2.11 -16.46
CA ILE A 85 -3.99 -1.55 -15.14
C ILE A 85 -4.82 -0.27 -15.01
N TYR A 86 -4.96 0.20 -13.79
CA TYR A 86 -5.56 1.50 -13.52
C TYR A 86 -4.63 2.34 -12.66
N HIS A 87 -4.54 3.64 -12.97
CA HIS A 87 -4.05 4.66 -12.05
C HIS A 87 -5.28 5.38 -11.49
N GLN A 88 -5.53 5.19 -10.19
CA GLN A 88 -6.64 5.83 -9.48
C GLN A 88 -6.09 6.97 -8.64
N TRP A 89 -6.50 8.19 -8.95
CA TRP A 89 -6.04 9.42 -8.31
C TRP A 89 -7.04 9.84 -7.22
N PHE A 90 -6.51 10.12 -6.03
CA PHE A 90 -7.31 10.54 -4.89
C PHE A 90 -6.78 11.85 -4.34
N HIS A 91 -7.67 12.81 -4.11
CA HIS A 91 -7.42 14.05 -3.40
C HIS A 91 -8.13 14.00 -2.05
N ARG A 92 -7.39 14.16 -0.94
CA ARG A 92 -7.96 14.08 0.41
C ARG A 92 -8.88 12.87 0.59
N ASP A 93 -8.43 11.71 0.16
CA ASP A 93 -9.14 10.42 0.19
C ASP A 93 -10.40 10.31 -0.70
N GLN A 94 -10.74 11.32 -1.46
CA GLN A 94 -11.82 11.27 -2.44
C GLN A 94 -11.28 10.91 -3.83
N ASN A 95 -11.93 9.97 -4.51
CA ASN A 95 -11.55 9.61 -5.88
C ASN A 95 -11.76 10.81 -6.80
N SER A 96 -10.68 11.24 -7.45
CA SER A 96 -10.67 12.38 -8.39
C SER A 96 -10.68 11.91 -9.84
N ALA A 97 -9.92 10.85 -10.16
CA ALA A 97 -9.84 10.30 -11.50
C ALA A 97 -9.45 8.83 -11.48
N LYS A 98 -9.91 8.06 -12.47
CA LYS A 98 -9.48 6.69 -12.72
C LYS A 98 -9.11 6.54 -14.19
N MET A 99 -7.84 6.27 -14.46
CA MET A 99 -7.31 6.14 -15.80
C MET A 99 -6.97 4.69 -16.11
N LYS A 100 -7.58 4.17 -17.17
CA LYS A 100 -7.36 2.82 -17.69
C LYS A 100 -6.17 2.83 -18.63
N LEU A 101 -5.18 1.98 -18.39
CA LEU A 101 -3.95 1.87 -19.18
C LEU A 101 -3.79 0.43 -19.66
N THR A 102 -3.48 0.27 -20.94
CA THR A 102 -3.24 -1.06 -21.53
C THR A 102 -1.75 -1.33 -21.58
N LEU A 103 -1.35 -2.50 -21.10
CA LEU A 103 0.01 -3.02 -21.15
C LEU A 103 0.12 -4.07 -22.26
N ASN A 104 1.20 -4.05 -23.03
CA ASN A 104 1.49 -5.04 -24.07
C ASN A 104 2.80 -5.78 -23.77
N PRO A 105 2.90 -7.08 -24.13
CA PRO A 105 4.11 -7.85 -23.98
C PRO A 105 5.28 -7.31 -24.84
N PRO A 106 6.53 -7.64 -24.48
CA PRO A 106 6.98 -8.40 -23.30
C PRO A 106 7.23 -7.52 -22.09
N ARG A 107 7.33 -6.21 -22.27
CA ARG A 107 7.50 -5.15 -21.27
C ARG A 107 6.77 -3.91 -21.72
N TRP A 108 6.33 -3.09 -20.76
CA TRP A 108 5.58 -1.90 -21.08
C TRP A 108 5.78 -0.80 -20.06
N SER A 109 5.83 0.43 -20.53
CA SER A 109 5.77 1.62 -19.69
C SER A 109 4.50 2.39 -20.01
N ALA A 110 3.86 2.90 -18.96
CA ALA A 110 2.63 3.65 -19.07
C ALA A 110 2.68 4.85 -18.12
N TYR A 111 1.94 5.89 -18.44
CA TYR A 111 1.79 7.05 -17.56
C TYR A 111 0.37 7.62 -17.64
N SER A 112 0.01 8.34 -16.61
CA SER A 112 -1.17 9.17 -16.55
C SER A 112 -0.84 10.52 -15.92
N SER A 113 -1.63 11.55 -16.17
CA SER A 113 -1.38 12.87 -15.60
C SER A 113 -2.68 13.57 -15.23
N ILE A 114 -2.60 14.47 -14.25
CA ILE A 114 -3.65 15.40 -13.90
C ILE A 114 -3.16 16.84 -14.11
N GLN A 115 -4.09 17.73 -14.44
CA GLN A 115 -3.86 19.17 -14.43
C GLN A 115 -3.96 19.67 -12.99
N LEU A 116 -3.04 20.56 -12.59
CA LEU A 116 -3.01 21.15 -11.25
C LEU A 116 -3.70 22.51 -11.24
N ARG A 117 -4.59 22.71 -10.26
CA ARG A 117 -5.35 23.93 -10.03
C ARG A 117 -5.24 24.34 -8.57
N ALA A 118 -5.66 25.55 -8.24
CA ALA A 118 -5.62 26.05 -6.86
C ALA A 118 -6.43 25.18 -5.89
N GLU A 119 -7.55 24.63 -6.33
CA GLU A 119 -8.38 23.72 -5.53
C GLU A 119 -7.73 22.35 -5.25
N ASP A 120 -6.68 22.00 -5.99
CA ASP A 120 -5.98 20.72 -5.87
C ASP A 120 -4.90 20.74 -4.77
N ILE A 121 -4.63 21.88 -4.14
CA ILE A 121 -3.63 22.00 -3.06
C ILE A 121 -3.99 21.07 -1.90
N GLY A 122 -3.01 20.29 -1.46
CA GLY A 122 -3.13 19.37 -0.35
C GLY A 122 -2.56 17.97 -0.63
N PRO A 123 -2.92 16.99 0.20
CA PRO A 123 -2.42 15.63 0.08
C PRO A 123 -3.16 14.86 -1.02
N TRP A 124 -2.38 14.09 -1.77
CA TRP A 124 -2.82 13.22 -2.85
C TRP A 124 -2.21 11.83 -2.75
N ARG A 125 -2.85 10.85 -3.37
CA ARG A 125 -2.25 9.56 -3.68
C ARG A 125 -2.73 9.03 -5.03
N VAL A 126 -1.88 8.20 -5.65
CA VAL A 126 -2.25 7.36 -6.79
C VAL A 126 -2.16 5.91 -6.35
N GLU A 127 -3.24 5.18 -6.52
CA GLU A 127 -3.28 3.74 -6.36
C GLU A 127 -3.14 3.10 -7.74
N ILE A 128 -2.11 2.27 -7.90
CA ILE A 128 -1.86 1.50 -9.12
C ILE A 128 -2.47 0.14 -8.89
N THR A 129 -3.45 -0.24 -9.69
CA THR A 129 -4.16 -1.51 -9.54
C THR A 129 -4.17 -2.33 -10.82
N ASP A 130 -4.24 -3.65 -10.68
CA ASP A 130 -4.46 -4.55 -11.80
C ASP A 130 -5.93 -4.54 -12.28
N ALA A 131 -6.23 -5.37 -13.29
CA ALA A 131 -7.57 -5.49 -13.86
C ALA A 131 -8.61 -6.03 -12.86
N GLN A 132 -8.18 -6.77 -11.82
CA GLN A 132 -9.00 -7.35 -10.77
C GLN A 132 -9.19 -6.40 -9.59
N GLY A 133 -8.46 -5.28 -9.56
CA GLY A 133 -8.51 -4.28 -8.50
C GLY A 133 -7.51 -4.53 -7.36
N HIS A 134 -6.58 -5.48 -7.51
CA HIS A 134 -5.52 -5.65 -6.52
C HIS A 134 -4.53 -4.49 -6.62
N ILE A 135 -4.15 -3.94 -5.48
CA ILE A 135 -3.21 -2.82 -5.40
C ILE A 135 -1.80 -3.35 -5.66
N LEU A 136 -1.14 -2.82 -6.69
CA LEU A 136 0.25 -3.10 -7.03
C LEU A 136 1.21 -2.16 -6.30
N ASP A 137 0.83 -0.87 -6.17
CA ASP A 137 1.58 0.14 -5.42
C ASP A 137 0.70 1.36 -5.09
N ILE A 138 1.15 2.17 -4.12
CA ILE A 138 0.52 3.43 -3.74
C ILE A 138 1.58 4.52 -3.67
N LEU A 139 1.47 5.51 -4.55
CA LEU A 139 2.32 6.69 -4.54
C LEU A 139 1.62 7.84 -3.82
N ARG A 140 2.26 8.38 -2.78
CA ARG A 140 1.76 9.54 -2.03
C ARG A 140 2.56 10.78 -2.39
N PHE A 141 1.87 11.90 -2.55
CA PHE A 141 2.47 13.18 -2.87
C PHE A 141 1.61 14.34 -2.35
N SER A 142 2.11 15.54 -2.43
CA SER A 142 1.37 16.75 -2.08
C SER A 142 1.46 17.79 -3.19
N ILE A 143 0.43 18.63 -3.29
CA ILE A 143 0.39 19.79 -4.15
C ILE A 143 0.44 21.05 -3.27
N THR A 144 1.32 21.98 -3.61
CA THR A 144 1.55 23.26 -2.93
C THR A 144 1.36 24.43 -3.90
N GLU A 145 1.43 25.64 -3.37
CA GLU A 145 1.50 26.88 -4.16
C GLU A 145 2.76 26.93 -5.02
#